data_24f39bcdecc1de4a25676d909f722386
#
_entry.id   24f39bcdecc1de4a25676d909f722386
#
_cell.length_a   1.000
_cell.length_b   1.000
_cell.length_c   1.000
_cell.angle_alpha   90.00
_cell.angle_beta   90.00
_cell.angle_gamma   90.00
#
_symmetry.space_group_name_H-M   'P 1'
#
loop_
_entity.id
_entity.type
_entity.pdbx_description
1 polymer ?
#
loop_
_entity_poly.entity_id
_entity_poly.type
_entity_poly.pdbx_seq_one_letter_code
_entity_poly.pdbx_strand_id
1 'polypeptide(L)'
;MKKTVYVVVLFFTAAFSLSAQKQLTAYVNPLLGTASLTELEDIGFTPPWRVWAGLVFPGTSVPNAMVQLSPITKFGSGAGYEYENSAIYGFAHTNKGHWNLCNIPVLPATGVLNPDDFGSAFNHKNESAHPGYYQVYLDRYHINAELTSTLRTGFHRYTYRSGLHQELIVNLAKSNENVTDWKIDQAGDAAVKGFQNTRSEKVYFYAVVNHPIKAIEELKKPGSGLFVLGFGDAQGPLEFKIGLSYVSTDNAKQNLEQELAGKSFD
;
A
#
# COMPACT_ATOMS: atom_id res chain seq x y z
N MET A 1 34.83 -49.19 -17.65
CA MET A 1 34.05 -48.22 -18.44
C MET A 1 32.53 -48.33 -18.28
N LYS A 2 31.92 -49.45 -17.87
CA LYS A 2 30.44 -49.56 -17.73
C LYS A 2 29.84 -48.89 -16.48
N LYS A 3 30.58 -48.63 -15.40
CA LYS A 3 30.08 -48.02 -14.17
C LYS A 3 29.90 -46.50 -14.25
N THR A 4 30.68 -45.80 -15.09
CA THR A 4 30.62 -44.31 -15.23
C THR A 4 29.40 -43.87 -16.04
N VAL A 5 28.91 -44.71 -16.97
CA VAL A 5 27.72 -44.39 -17.79
C VAL A 5 26.45 -44.36 -16.95
N TYR A 6 26.31 -45.25 -15.94
CA TYR A 6 25.12 -45.29 -15.08
C TYR A 6 25.01 -44.10 -14.14
N VAL A 7 26.13 -43.51 -13.70
CA VAL A 7 26.13 -42.29 -12.85
C VAL A 7 25.70 -41.07 -13.64
N VAL A 8 26.13 -40.93 -14.88
CA VAL A 8 25.75 -39.80 -15.76
C VAL A 8 24.26 -39.85 -16.13
N VAL A 9 23.70 -41.05 -16.39
CA VAL A 9 22.27 -41.20 -16.70
C VAL A 9 21.40 -40.93 -15.47
N LEU A 10 21.83 -41.30 -14.26
CA LEU A 10 21.12 -40.96 -13.02
C LEU A 10 21.12 -39.48 -12.71
N PHE A 11 22.19 -38.75 -13.02
CA PHE A 11 22.25 -37.29 -12.89
C PHE A 11 21.36 -36.55 -13.91
N PHE A 12 21.25 -37.06 -15.12
CA PHE A 12 20.37 -36.48 -16.14
C PHE A 12 18.88 -36.73 -15.85
N THR A 13 18.51 -37.83 -15.27
CA THR A 13 17.11 -38.09 -14.90
C THR A 13 16.67 -37.29 -13.65
N ALA A 14 17.57 -37.01 -12.73
CA ALA A 14 17.29 -36.13 -11.57
C ALA A 14 17.09 -34.65 -11.97
N ALA A 15 17.70 -34.18 -13.05
CA ALA A 15 17.56 -32.80 -13.54
C ALA A 15 16.20 -32.57 -14.25
N PHE A 16 15.53 -33.59 -14.76
CA PHE A 16 14.23 -33.47 -15.41
C PHE A 16 13.02 -33.55 -14.46
N SER A 17 13.24 -33.86 -13.19
CA SER A 17 12.16 -33.91 -12.18
C SER A 17 11.86 -32.58 -11.50
N LEU A 18 12.50 -31.48 -11.90
CA LEU A 18 12.08 -30.12 -11.55
C LEU A 18 10.85 -29.73 -12.40
N SER A 19 9.78 -30.50 -12.25
CA SER A 19 8.48 -30.10 -12.78
C SER A 19 8.14 -28.74 -12.22
N ALA A 20 7.88 -27.78 -13.09
CA ALA A 20 7.44 -26.46 -12.73
C ALA A 20 6.29 -26.57 -11.71
N GLN A 21 6.58 -26.27 -10.45
CA GLN A 21 5.57 -26.19 -9.42
C GLN A 21 4.56 -25.15 -9.91
N LYS A 22 3.30 -25.56 -10.09
CA LYS A 22 2.23 -24.65 -10.51
C LYS A 22 2.23 -23.47 -9.54
N GLN A 23 2.40 -22.26 -10.07
CA GLN A 23 2.26 -21.05 -9.27
C GLN A 23 0.77 -20.86 -8.93
N LEU A 24 0.32 -21.44 -7.84
CA LEU A 24 -1.08 -21.41 -7.41
C LEU A 24 -1.60 -19.98 -7.19
N THR A 25 -0.71 -19.06 -6.86
CA THR A 25 -1.01 -17.62 -6.73
C THR A 25 -1.51 -17.00 -8.03
N ALA A 26 -1.17 -17.53 -9.19
CA ALA A 26 -1.68 -17.05 -10.48
C ALA A 26 -3.20 -17.27 -10.67
N TYR A 27 -3.82 -18.13 -9.87
CA TYR A 27 -5.27 -18.36 -9.90
C TYR A 27 -6.04 -17.47 -8.91
N VAL A 28 -5.36 -16.64 -8.13
CA VAL A 28 -5.98 -15.74 -7.16
C VAL A 28 -6.15 -14.37 -7.79
N ASN A 29 -7.39 -13.89 -7.83
CA ASN A 29 -7.70 -12.52 -8.24
C ASN A 29 -8.08 -11.69 -7.01
N PRO A 30 -7.19 -10.81 -6.47
CA PRO A 30 -7.50 -9.99 -5.31
C PRO A 30 -8.59 -8.92 -5.54
N LEU A 31 -8.94 -8.61 -6.80
CA LEU A 31 -10.04 -7.72 -7.13
C LEU A 31 -11.42 -8.38 -7.00
N LEU A 32 -11.48 -9.72 -6.92
CA LEU A 32 -12.74 -10.44 -6.77
C LEU A 32 -13.42 -10.07 -5.44
N GLY A 33 -14.68 -9.63 -5.53
CA GLY A 33 -15.47 -9.19 -4.36
C GLY A 33 -15.33 -7.71 -4.01
N THR A 34 -14.50 -6.93 -4.73
CA THR A 34 -14.36 -5.47 -4.51
C THR A 34 -15.45 -4.64 -5.19
N ALA A 35 -16.15 -5.19 -6.18
CA ALA A 35 -17.28 -4.55 -6.85
C ALA A 35 -18.58 -4.62 -6.03
N SER A 36 -19.57 -3.83 -6.43
CA SER A 36 -20.94 -3.99 -5.93
C SER A 36 -21.66 -5.13 -6.64
N LEU A 37 -22.64 -5.72 -5.97
CA LEU A 37 -23.66 -6.53 -6.60
C LEU A 37 -24.76 -5.60 -7.12
N THR A 38 -24.92 -5.55 -8.44
CA THR A 38 -25.88 -4.66 -9.12
C THR A 38 -27.00 -5.42 -9.83
N GLU A 39 -26.72 -6.69 -10.16
CA GLU A 39 -27.61 -7.48 -10.96
C GLU A 39 -28.77 -8.02 -10.11
N LEU A 40 -30.00 -7.83 -10.60
CA LEU A 40 -31.21 -8.32 -9.93
C LEU A 40 -31.18 -9.85 -9.72
N GLU A 41 -30.56 -10.57 -10.64
CA GLU A 41 -30.41 -12.02 -10.61
C GLU A 41 -29.54 -12.48 -9.41
N ASP A 42 -28.55 -11.67 -9.01
CA ASP A 42 -27.65 -12.00 -7.92
C ASP A 42 -28.27 -11.78 -6.53
N ILE A 43 -29.15 -10.77 -6.41
CA ILE A 43 -29.67 -10.31 -5.11
C ILE A 43 -31.19 -10.35 -4.97
N GLY A 44 -31.91 -10.62 -6.06
CA GLY A 44 -33.37 -10.78 -6.07
C GLY A 44 -34.18 -9.49 -5.97
N PHE A 45 -33.56 -8.32 -5.85
CA PHE A 45 -34.20 -7.01 -5.79
C PHE A 45 -33.22 -5.90 -6.20
N THR A 46 -33.72 -4.73 -6.57
CA THR A 46 -32.88 -3.55 -6.82
C THR A 46 -32.69 -2.78 -5.51
N PRO A 47 -31.49 -2.80 -4.91
CA PRO A 47 -31.28 -2.12 -3.63
C PRO A 47 -31.19 -0.61 -3.81
N PRO A 48 -31.71 0.20 -2.86
CA PRO A 48 -31.53 1.65 -2.85
C PRO A 48 -30.15 2.11 -2.38
N TRP A 49 -29.27 1.16 -2.04
CA TRP A 49 -27.91 1.40 -1.57
C TRP A 49 -26.94 0.41 -2.20
N ARG A 50 -25.65 0.71 -2.11
CA ARG A 50 -24.61 -0.22 -2.58
C ARG A 50 -24.64 -1.51 -1.78
N VAL A 51 -24.70 -2.64 -2.47
CA VAL A 51 -24.52 -3.98 -1.89
C VAL A 51 -23.13 -4.45 -2.28
N TRP A 52 -22.29 -4.79 -1.30
CA TRP A 52 -20.94 -5.28 -1.53
C TRP A 52 -20.96 -6.77 -1.88
N ALA A 53 -20.27 -7.17 -2.96
CA ALA A 53 -20.03 -8.59 -3.26
C ALA A 53 -19.15 -9.25 -2.20
N GLY A 54 -18.18 -8.48 -1.66
CA GLY A 54 -17.37 -8.81 -0.50
C GLY A 54 -16.85 -7.54 0.16
N LEU A 55 -16.45 -7.62 1.42
CA LEU A 55 -15.75 -6.54 2.12
C LEU A 55 -14.25 -6.80 2.06
N VAL A 56 -13.71 -6.79 0.83
CA VAL A 56 -12.32 -7.14 0.53
C VAL A 56 -11.61 -5.97 -0.14
N PHE A 57 -10.29 -6.02 -0.15
CA PHE A 57 -9.41 -5.02 -0.74
C PHE A 57 -8.39 -5.69 -1.67
N PRO A 58 -7.94 -5.02 -2.76
CA PRO A 58 -7.05 -5.63 -3.75
C PRO A 58 -5.57 -5.55 -3.38
N GLY A 59 -5.25 -4.96 -2.24
CA GLY A 59 -3.87 -4.69 -1.81
C GLY A 59 -3.11 -5.93 -1.35
N THR A 60 -2.00 -5.69 -0.66
CA THR A 60 -1.08 -6.74 -0.24
C THR A 60 -1.24 -7.09 1.24
N SER A 61 -1.18 -8.37 1.56
CA SER A 61 -1.17 -8.87 2.93
C SER A 61 -0.58 -10.28 2.95
N VAL A 62 0.05 -10.65 4.05
CA VAL A 62 0.39 -12.04 4.35
C VAL A 62 -0.55 -12.58 5.43
N PRO A 63 -0.71 -13.91 5.58
CA PRO A 63 -1.61 -14.47 6.59
C PRO A 63 -1.33 -13.94 8.00
N ASN A 64 -2.40 -13.50 8.68
CA ASN A 64 -2.37 -12.94 10.04
C ASN A 64 -1.49 -11.69 10.22
N ALA A 65 -1.27 -10.93 9.15
CA ALA A 65 -0.48 -9.71 9.21
C ALA A 65 -1.18 -8.58 9.96
N MET A 66 -0.39 -7.72 10.61
CA MET A 66 -0.82 -6.40 11.08
C MET A 66 -1.00 -5.45 9.90
N VAL A 67 -0.12 -5.52 8.89
CA VAL A 67 -0.17 -4.68 7.70
C VAL A 67 -1.02 -5.34 6.61
N GLN A 68 -2.05 -4.61 6.19
CA GLN A 68 -2.84 -4.84 5.00
C GLN A 68 -2.77 -3.57 4.17
N LEU A 69 -1.80 -3.53 3.26
CA LEU A 69 -1.49 -2.36 2.46
C LEU A 69 -2.40 -2.29 1.24
N SER A 70 -3.25 -1.27 1.16
CA SER A 70 -4.33 -1.22 0.18
C SER A 70 -4.61 0.19 -0.36
N PRO A 71 -4.97 0.34 -1.64
CA PRO A 71 -5.49 1.59 -2.16
C PRO A 71 -6.80 1.98 -1.49
N ILE A 72 -7.01 3.28 -1.34
CA ILE A 72 -8.25 3.90 -0.86
C ILE A 72 -8.90 4.65 -2.02
N THR A 73 -10.07 4.20 -2.45
CA THR A 73 -10.91 4.93 -3.41
C THR A 73 -12.05 5.68 -2.73
N LYS A 74 -12.34 5.33 -1.45
CA LYS A 74 -13.38 6.02 -0.67
C LYS A 74 -13.21 5.77 0.82
N PHE A 75 -12.95 6.84 1.57
CA PHE A 75 -12.98 6.78 3.04
C PHE A 75 -14.40 6.54 3.55
N GLY A 76 -14.53 5.79 4.64
CA GLY A 76 -15.81 5.42 5.24
C GLY A 76 -16.58 4.35 4.46
N SER A 77 -15.92 3.66 3.51
CA SER A 77 -16.49 2.48 2.85
C SER A 77 -16.13 1.19 3.57
N GLY A 78 -16.73 0.07 3.14
CA GLY A 78 -16.54 -1.23 3.80
C GLY A 78 -15.09 -1.67 3.93
N ALA A 79 -14.29 -1.46 2.89
CA ALA A 79 -12.89 -1.86 2.83
C ALA A 79 -11.94 -0.74 2.34
N GLY A 80 -12.42 0.50 2.23
CA GLY A 80 -11.63 1.62 1.69
C GLY A 80 -11.50 1.61 0.17
N TYR A 81 -11.74 0.49 -0.47
CA TYR A 81 -11.71 0.34 -1.93
C TYR A 81 -13.06 -0.11 -2.46
N GLU A 82 -13.59 0.60 -3.44
CA GLU A 82 -14.77 0.25 -4.21
C GLU A 82 -14.39 0.26 -5.70
N TYR A 83 -14.57 -0.86 -6.39
CA TYR A 83 -14.13 -1.07 -7.77
C TYR A 83 -14.71 -0.04 -8.75
N GLU A 84 -15.92 0.45 -8.51
CA GLU A 84 -16.61 1.40 -9.38
C GLU A 84 -16.04 2.82 -9.33
N ASN A 85 -15.19 3.12 -8.34
CA ASN A 85 -14.59 4.43 -8.20
C ASN A 85 -13.37 4.57 -9.12
N SER A 86 -13.16 5.77 -9.63
CA SER A 86 -12.11 6.11 -10.60
C SER A 86 -10.99 6.98 -10.03
N ALA A 87 -10.93 7.18 -8.70
CA ALA A 87 -9.88 7.97 -8.06
C ALA A 87 -9.33 7.28 -6.81
N ILE A 88 -8.01 7.39 -6.62
CA ILE A 88 -7.28 6.93 -5.42
C ILE A 88 -6.89 8.14 -4.59
N TYR A 89 -7.18 8.10 -3.28
CA TYR A 89 -6.89 9.14 -2.30
C TYR A 89 -5.73 8.78 -1.37
N GLY A 90 -5.19 7.59 -1.49
CA GLY A 90 -4.03 7.13 -0.74
C GLY A 90 -3.91 5.62 -0.72
N PHE A 91 -2.80 5.16 -0.14
CA PHE A 91 -2.53 3.76 0.18
C PHE A 91 -2.46 3.64 1.70
N ALA A 92 -3.43 2.96 2.31
CA ALA A 92 -3.48 2.75 3.75
C ALA A 92 -2.77 1.47 4.16
N HIS A 93 -2.33 1.40 5.40
CA HIS A 93 -1.46 0.33 5.89
C HIS A 93 -2.18 -0.71 6.74
N THR A 94 -3.44 -0.46 7.09
CA THR A 94 -4.28 -1.40 7.83
C THR A 94 -5.62 -1.54 7.16
N ASN A 95 -6.18 -2.75 7.14
CA ASN A 95 -7.51 -3.03 6.60
C ASN A 95 -8.05 -4.33 7.20
N LYS A 96 -9.33 -4.48 7.30
CA LYS A 96 -9.99 -5.77 7.59
C LYS A 96 -11.36 -5.91 6.94
N GLY A 97 -11.70 -4.98 6.03
CA GLY A 97 -12.95 -5.03 5.30
C GLY A 97 -14.20 -4.86 6.17
N HIS A 98 -14.22 -3.92 7.12
CA HIS A 98 -15.37 -3.72 8.00
C HIS A 98 -15.53 -2.29 8.54
N TRP A 99 -15.55 -1.29 7.66
CA TRP A 99 -15.78 0.14 7.96
C TRP A 99 -14.85 0.76 9.01
N ASN A 100 -13.69 0.17 9.23
CA ASN A 100 -12.69 0.66 10.18
C ASN A 100 -11.29 0.50 9.62
N LEU A 101 -10.28 0.87 10.41
CA LEU A 101 -8.89 0.86 9.98
C LEU A 101 -8.63 1.84 8.80
N CYS A 102 -7.88 1.43 7.80
CA CYS A 102 -7.38 2.29 6.71
C CYS A 102 -6.49 3.41 7.27
N ASN A 103 -5.60 3.06 8.20
CA ASN A 103 -4.74 4.00 8.90
C ASN A 103 -3.55 4.44 8.06
N ILE A 104 -3.08 5.65 8.39
CA ILE A 104 -1.85 6.26 7.86
C ILE A 104 -1.82 6.21 6.31
N PRO A 105 -2.84 6.73 5.63
CA PRO A 105 -2.84 6.75 4.17
C PRO A 105 -1.76 7.68 3.63
N VAL A 106 -1.00 7.19 2.64
CA VAL A 106 0.01 7.95 1.91
C VAL A 106 -0.30 7.96 0.42
N LEU A 107 0.05 9.04 -0.28
CA LEU A 107 -0.14 9.15 -1.72
C LEU A 107 1.06 9.86 -2.34
N PRO A 108 1.77 9.24 -3.31
CA PRO A 108 2.82 9.94 -4.04
C PRO A 108 2.20 11.02 -4.93
N ALA A 109 2.85 12.18 -4.96
CA ALA A 109 2.34 13.35 -5.66
C ALA A 109 3.48 14.17 -6.26
N THR A 110 3.13 15.13 -7.08
CA THR A 110 4.07 16.10 -7.68
C THR A 110 3.32 17.38 -8.06
N GLY A 111 4.03 18.51 -8.03
CA GLY A 111 3.50 19.79 -8.49
C GLY A 111 2.68 20.55 -7.43
N VAL A 112 1.81 21.43 -7.89
CA VAL A 112 0.99 22.23 -6.97
C VAL A 112 -0.17 21.39 -6.43
N LEU A 113 -0.16 21.16 -5.13
CA LEU A 113 -1.17 20.35 -4.46
C LEU A 113 -2.36 21.19 -3.99
N ASN A 114 -3.56 20.75 -4.34
CA ASN A 114 -4.78 21.27 -3.75
C ASN A 114 -5.17 20.40 -2.54
N PRO A 115 -5.13 20.91 -1.31
CA PRO A 115 -5.42 20.13 -0.11
C PRO A 115 -6.88 19.64 -0.01
N ASP A 116 -7.78 20.24 -0.78
CA ASP A 116 -9.20 19.84 -0.82
C ASP A 116 -9.49 18.81 -1.92
N ASP A 117 -8.57 18.68 -2.88
CA ASP A 117 -8.68 17.77 -4.01
C ASP A 117 -7.28 17.31 -4.45
N PHE A 118 -6.72 16.33 -3.76
CA PHE A 118 -5.39 15.76 -4.05
C PHE A 118 -5.45 14.33 -4.59
N GLY A 119 -6.62 13.73 -4.66
CA GLY A 119 -6.79 12.37 -5.22
C GLY A 119 -6.33 12.30 -6.68
N SER A 120 -5.87 11.13 -7.11
CA SER A 120 -5.50 10.88 -8.50
C SER A 120 -6.50 9.98 -9.17
N ALA A 121 -6.94 10.36 -10.36
CA ALA A 121 -7.64 9.44 -11.25
C ALA A 121 -6.74 8.25 -11.59
N PHE A 122 -7.35 7.10 -11.84
CA PHE A 122 -6.72 5.88 -12.33
C PHE A 122 -7.65 5.10 -13.24
N ASN A 123 -7.12 4.11 -13.94
CA ASN A 123 -7.88 3.22 -14.80
C ASN A 123 -7.51 1.76 -14.49
N HIS A 124 -8.50 0.88 -14.37
CA HIS A 124 -8.29 -0.56 -14.12
C HIS A 124 -7.45 -1.26 -15.19
N LYS A 125 -7.33 -0.70 -16.41
CA LYS A 125 -6.40 -1.22 -17.43
C LYS A 125 -4.92 -1.07 -17.03
N ASN A 126 -4.64 -0.14 -16.12
CA ASN A 126 -3.32 0.16 -15.58
C ASN A 126 -3.22 -0.21 -14.09
N GLU A 127 -4.11 -1.08 -13.62
CA GLU A 127 -4.15 -1.63 -12.28
C GLU A 127 -3.85 -3.14 -12.34
N SER A 128 -3.03 -3.62 -11.42
CA SER A 128 -2.70 -5.04 -11.30
C SER A 128 -2.62 -5.43 -9.84
N ALA A 129 -3.24 -6.56 -9.49
CA ALA A 129 -3.23 -7.11 -8.15
C ALA A 129 -2.93 -8.62 -8.20
N HIS A 130 -1.96 -9.05 -7.39
CA HIS A 130 -1.59 -10.44 -7.18
C HIS A 130 -1.35 -10.68 -5.70
N PRO A 131 -1.43 -11.90 -5.18
CA PRO A 131 -1.04 -12.17 -3.81
C PRO A 131 0.36 -11.63 -3.49
N GLY A 132 0.42 -10.70 -2.52
CA GLY A 132 1.67 -10.04 -2.10
C GLY A 132 2.12 -8.85 -2.94
N TYR A 133 1.39 -8.47 -3.99
CA TYR A 133 1.75 -7.36 -4.86
C TYR A 133 0.52 -6.62 -5.38
N TYR A 134 0.60 -5.28 -5.38
CA TYR A 134 -0.37 -4.41 -6.01
C TYR A 134 0.34 -3.31 -6.79
N GLN A 135 -0.19 -2.96 -7.95
CA GLN A 135 0.32 -1.87 -8.80
C GLN A 135 -0.82 -1.07 -9.39
N VAL A 136 -0.63 0.24 -9.52
CA VAL A 136 -1.54 1.14 -10.23
C VAL A 136 -0.78 2.35 -10.80
N TYR A 137 -1.24 2.85 -11.94
CA TYR A 137 -0.77 4.12 -12.48
C TYR A 137 -1.70 5.27 -12.05
N LEU A 138 -1.13 6.29 -11.42
CA LEU A 138 -1.81 7.49 -10.95
C LEU A 138 -1.78 8.56 -12.05
N ASP A 139 -2.89 8.72 -12.76
CA ASP A 139 -2.97 9.52 -13.99
C ASP A 139 -2.65 11.01 -13.75
N ARG A 140 -3.17 11.59 -12.66
CA ARG A 140 -2.96 13.01 -12.31
C ARG A 140 -1.49 13.36 -12.11
N TYR A 141 -0.75 12.46 -11.48
CA TYR A 141 0.63 12.70 -11.08
C TYR A 141 1.66 12.04 -11.99
N HIS A 142 1.21 11.21 -12.95
CA HIS A 142 2.07 10.42 -13.84
C HIS A 142 3.07 9.54 -13.05
N ILE A 143 2.56 8.85 -12.03
CA ILE A 143 3.34 8.01 -11.13
C ILE A 143 2.85 6.56 -11.21
N ASN A 144 3.78 5.62 -11.41
CA ASN A 144 3.52 4.21 -11.19
C ASN A 144 3.74 3.90 -9.71
N ALA A 145 2.72 3.41 -9.02
CA ALA A 145 2.76 3.04 -7.61
C ALA A 145 2.71 1.52 -7.49
N GLU A 146 3.68 0.94 -6.79
CA GLU A 146 3.83 -0.48 -6.53
C GLU A 146 3.91 -0.72 -5.02
N LEU A 147 3.22 -1.75 -4.55
CA LEU A 147 3.08 -2.06 -3.12
C LEU A 147 3.38 -3.52 -2.86
N THR A 148 4.09 -3.79 -1.78
CA THR A 148 4.25 -5.11 -1.17
C THR A 148 4.28 -4.98 0.36
N SER A 149 4.10 -6.07 1.09
CA SER A 149 4.04 -6.04 2.55
C SER A 149 4.58 -7.30 3.18
N THR A 150 4.96 -7.18 4.45
CA THR A 150 5.29 -8.29 5.34
C THR A 150 4.29 -8.33 6.52
N LEU A 151 4.60 -9.02 7.59
CA LEU A 151 3.71 -9.14 8.75
C LEU A 151 3.39 -7.79 9.41
N ARG A 152 4.39 -6.89 9.53
CA ARG A 152 4.29 -5.63 10.28
C ARG A 152 4.81 -4.43 9.52
N THR A 153 5.14 -4.62 8.23
CA THR A 153 5.71 -3.55 7.41
C THR A 153 5.08 -3.46 6.03
N GLY A 154 4.97 -2.23 5.53
CA GLY A 154 4.64 -1.94 4.15
C GLY A 154 5.85 -1.44 3.38
N PHE A 155 5.95 -1.82 2.12
CA PHE A 155 6.99 -1.34 1.22
C PHE A 155 6.34 -0.82 -0.06
N HIS A 156 6.60 0.44 -0.38
CA HIS A 156 6.11 1.11 -1.57
C HIS A 156 7.28 1.48 -2.47
N ARG A 157 7.07 1.36 -3.77
CA ARG A 157 7.96 1.89 -4.80
C ARG A 157 7.14 2.79 -5.72
N TYR A 158 7.57 4.04 -5.85
CA TYR A 158 6.92 5.05 -6.67
C TYR A 158 7.85 5.50 -7.79
N THR A 159 7.47 5.22 -9.03
CA THR A 159 8.24 5.63 -10.22
C THR A 159 7.60 6.88 -10.81
N TYR A 160 8.26 8.00 -10.61
CA TYR A 160 7.86 9.29 -11.16
C TYR A 160 8.30 9.44 -12.61
N ARG A 161 7.53 10.16 -13.39
CA ARG A 161 8.00 10.61 -14.70
C ARG A 161 9.23 11.51 -14.52
N SER A 162 10.24 11.32 -15.38
CA SER A 162 11.48 12.09 -15.32
C SER A 162 11.24 13.61 -15.32
N GLY A 163 12.00 14.33 -14.50
CA GLY A 163 11.95 15.79 -14.39
C GLY A 163 10.84 16.34 -13.48
N LEU A 164 10.10 15.48 -12.78
CA LEU A 164 9.12 15.90 -11.79
C LEU A 164 9.73 15.90 -10.39
N HIS A 165 9.36 16.89 -9.57
CA HIS A 165 9.66 16.91 -8.14
C HIS A 165 8.94 15.74 -7.46
N GLN A 166 9.66 15.04 -6.59
CA GLN A 166 9.09 13.91 -5.86
C GLN A 166 8.52 14.39 -4.52
N GLU A 167 7.27 14.06 -4.27
CA GLU A 167 6.54 14.40 -3.06
C GLU A 167 5.72 13.19 -2.57
N LEU A 168 5.53 13.11 -1.26
CA LEU A 168 4.67 12.10 -0.64
C LEU A 168 3.71 12.78 0.33
N ILE A 169 2.42 12.71 0.03
CA ILE A 169 1.35 13.13 0.94
C ILE A 169 1.20 12.07 2.03
N VAL A 170 1.15 12.49 3.29
CA VAL A 170 0.81 11.67 4.45
C VAL A 170 -0.43 12.28 5.11
N ASN A 171 -1.56 11.60 5.02
CA ASN A 171 -2.83 12.11 5.53
C ASN A 171 -3.18 11.46 6.88
N LEU A 172 -2.68 12.05 7.95
CA LEU A 172 -2.92 11.53 9.31
C LEU A 172 -4.29 11.93 9.88
N ALA A 173 -5.04 12.81 9.22
CA ALA A 173 -6.39 13.20 9.64
C ALA A 173 -7.49 12.29 9.12
N LYS A 174 -7.16 11.30 8.27
CA LYS A 174 -8.15 10.41 7.64
C LYS A 174 -7.85 8.93 7.87
N SER A 175 -8.90 8.21 8.17
CA SER A 175 -9.01 6.75 8.19
C SER A 175 -10.47 6.38 7.88
N ASN A 176 -10.83 5.11 7.92
CA ASN A 176 -12.24 4.73 7.88
C ASN A 176 -12.99 5.05 9.18
N GLU A 177 -12.25 5.28 10.26
CA GLU A 177 -12.79 5.75 11.54
C GLU A 177 -12.52 7.24 11.77
N ASN A 178 -13.15 7.80 12.78
CA ASN A 178 -12.87 9.16 13.20
C ASN A 178 -11.50 9.25 13.87
N VAL A 179 -10.59 9.97 13.26
CA VAL A 179 -9.27 10.27 13.82
C VAL A 179 -9.41 11.37 14.86
N THR A 180 -8.82 11.16 16.03
CA THR A 180 -8.91 12.07 17.19
C THR A 180 -7.60 12.79 17.49
N ASP A 181 -6.46 12.20 17.10
CA ASP A 181 -5.13 12.77 17.34
C ASP A 181 -4.09 12.16 16.41
N TRP A 182 -3.03 12.90 16.10
CA TRP A 182 -1.92 12.44 15.26
C TRP A 182 -0.64 13.19 15.56
N LYS A 183 0.46 12.60 15.15
CA LYS A 183 1.76 13.26 15.19
C LYS A 183 2.65 12.72 14.08
N ILE A 184 3.47 13.58 13.51
CA ILE A 184 4.59 13.22 12.65
C ILE A 184 5.80 14.06 13.04
N ASP A 185 6.94 13.39 13.24
CA ASP A 185 8.22 14.02 13.52
C ASP A 185 9.25 13.50 12.52
N GLN A 186 10.16 14.35 12.10
CA GLN A 186 11.36 13.90 11.38
C GLN A 186 12.27 13.12 12.34
N ALA A 187 12.81 11.99 11.87
CA ALA A 187 13.62 11.07 12.67
C ALA A 187 14.99 10.80 12.03
N GLY A 188 15.60 11.85 11.47
CA GLY A 188 16.83 11.81 10.70
C GLY A 188 16.62 12.36 9.29
N ASP A 189 17.65 12.28 8.44
CA ASP A 189 17.61 12.90 7.11
C ASP A 189 16.60 12.25 6.13
N ALA A 190 16.31 10.97 6.33
CA ALA A 190 15.49 10.16 5.44
C ALA A 190 14.45 9.32 6.20
N ALA A 191 14.00 9.78 7.36
CA ALA A 191 13.06 9.04 8.19
C ALA A 191 12.04 9.97 8.86
N VAL A 192 10.83 9.44 9.06
CA VAL A 192 9.76 10.04 9.86
C VAL A 192 9.19 9.01 10.83
N LYS A 193 8.65 9.49 11.95
CA LYS A 193 7.94 8.68 12.93
C LYS A 193 6.74 9.41 13.47
N GLY A 194 5.80 8.67 14.01
CA GLY A 194 4.61 9.28 14.58
C GLY A 194 3.54 8.28 14.94
N PHE A 195 2.33 8.79 15.01
CA PHE A 195 1.14 7.97 15.27
C PHE A 195 -0.11 8.58 14.66
N GLN A 196 -1.10 7.74 14.49
CA GLN A 196 -2.50 8.10 14.24
C GLN A 196 -3.36 7.45 15.31
N ASN A 197 -4.22 8.24 15.95
CA ASN A 197 -5.15 7.78 16.98
C ASN A 197 -6.57 7.91 16.49
N THR A 198 -7.32 6.82 16.52
CA THR A 198 -8.76 6.78 16.24
C THR A 198 -9.54 6.52 17.54
N ARG A 199 -10.84 6.34 17.44
CA ARG A 199 -11.65 5.98 18.63
C ARG A 199 -11.28 4.62 19.19
N SER A 200 -10.92 3.67 18.33
CA SER A 200 -10.72 2.27 18.71
C SER A 200 -9.27 1.89 18.89
N GLU A 201 -8.34 2.63 18.30
CA GLU A 201 -6.94 2.23 18.27
C GLU A 201 -5.97 3.39 18.08
N LYS A 202 -4.74 3.19 18.55
CA LYS A 202 -3.60 4.05 18.28
C LYS A 202 -2.54 3.26 17.53
N VAL A 203 -2.25 3.68 16.30
CA VAL A 203 -1.24 3.06 15.44
C VAL A 203 -0.01 3.94 15.40
N TYR A 204 1.12 3.43 15.85
CA TYR A 204 2.42 4.07 15.74
C TYR A 204 3.11 3.62 14.47
N PHE A 205 3.89 4.50 13.87
CA PHE A 205 4.69 4.19 12.70
C PHE A 205 6.12 4.74 12.81
N TYR A 206 7.01 4.07 12.11
CA TYR A 206 8.34 4.54 11.77
C TYR A 206 8.57 4.24 10.29
N ALA A 207 8.93 5.25 9.52
CA ALA A 207 9.11 5.09 8.07
C ALA A 207 10.45 5.63 7.62
N VAL A 208 11.05 4.96 6.64
CA VAL A 208 12.28 5.38 5.97
C VAL A 208 12.06 5.50 4.49
N VAL A 209 12.80 6.42 3.87
CA VAL A 209 12.83 6.62 2.42
C VAL A 209 14.26 6.52 1.92
N ASN A 210 14.42 6.27 0.63
CA ASN A 210 15.75 6.18 0.00
C ASN A 210 16.33 7.54 -0.44
N HIS A 211 15.57 8.63 -0.24
CA HIS A 211 16.00 10.00 -0.53
C HIS A 211 15.94 10.89 0.71
N PRO A 212 16.83 11.90 0.86
CA PRO A 212 16.73 12.85 1.96
C PRO A 212 15.43 13.65 1.90
N ILE A 213 14.74 13.77 3.03
CA ILE A 213 13.56 14.62 3.19
C ILE A 213 14.05 16.06 3.28
N LYS A 214 13.68 16.88 2.31
CA LYS A 214 14.08 18.30 2.22
C LYS A 214 13.13 19.23 2.97
N ALA A 215 11.84 18.83 3.04
CA ALA A 215 10.80 19.58 3.72
C ALA A 215 9.71 18.64 4.24
N ILE A 216 9.11 19.01 5.37
CA ILE A 216 7.84 18.45 5.86
C ILE A 216 6.92 19.64 6.05
N GLU A 217 5.88 19.71 5.24
CA GLU A 217 4.93 20.83 5.26
C GLU A 217 3.54 20.32 5.60
N GLU A 218 2.83 21.03 6.47
CA GLU A 218 1.42 20.75 6.73
C GLU A 218 0.56 21.61 5.80
N LEU A 219 -0.20 20.98 4.92
CA LEU A 219 -1.07 21.65 3.95
C LEU A 219 -2.28 22.28 4.63
N LYS A 220 -2.87 23.33 4.03
CA LYS A 220 -4.01 24.12 4.50
C LYS A 220 -3.66 25.06 5.65
N LYS A 221 -3.47 24.49 6.83
CA LYS A 221 -3.21 25.18 8.10
C LYS A 221 -2.65 24.21 9.11
N PRO A 222 -1.93 24.69 10.13
CA PRO A 222 -1.53 23.86 11.25
C PRO A 222 -2.72 23.13 11.88
N GLY A 223 -2.55 21.84 12.16
CA GLY A 223 -3.60 20.98 12.72
C GLY A 223 -4.56 20.42 11.68
N SER A 224 -4.26 20.50 10.37
CA SER A 224 -5.05 19.82 9.33
C SER A 224 -4.78 18.33 9.25
N GLY A 225 -3.58 17.86 9.70
CA GLY A 225 -3.12 16.49 9.65
C GLY A 225 -2.79 15.98 8.24
N LEU A 226 -2.71 16.87 7.27
CA LEU A 226 -2.34 16.58 5.89
C LEU A 226 -0.92 17.10 5.64
N PHE A 227 0.06 16.22 5.61
CA PHE A 227 1.47 16.55 5.46
C PHE A 227 1.98 16.18 4.08
N VAL A 228 2.99 16.93 3.62
CA VAL A 228 3.77 16.63 2.41
C VAL A 228 5.23 16.49 2.78
N LEU A 229 5.81 15.35 2.43
CA LEU A 229 7.25 15.13 2.46
C LEU A 229 7.80 15.48 1.08
N GLY A 230 8.66 16.49 1.00
CA GLY A 230 9.31 16.92 -0.24
C GLY A 230 10.72 16.33 -0.36
N PHE A 231 11.06 15.80 -1.53
CA PHE A 231 12.37 15.19 -1.82
C PHE A 231 13.16 16.00 -2.86
N GLY A 232 12.57 17.09 -3.37
CA GLY A 232 13.19 17.95 -4.39
C GLY A 232 13.41 17.23 -5.71
N ASP A 233 14.58 17.47 -6.34
CA ASP A 233 14.97 16.87 -7.63
C ASP A 233 15.60 15.48 -7.49
N ALA A 234 15.09 14.66 -6.56
CA ALA A 234 15.54 13.29 -6.39
C ALA A 234 15.37 12.49 -7.69
N GLN A 235 16.33 11.62 -7.97
CA GLN A 235 16.33 10.80 -9.18
C GLN A 235 16.06 9.33 -8.87
N GLY A 236 15.45 8.66 -9.83
CA GLY A 236 15.06 7.25 -9.68
C GLY A 236 13.75 7.07 -8.88
N PRO A 237 13.34 5.83 -8.62
CA PRO A 237 12.14 5.56 -7.85
C PRO A 237 12.27 6.02 -6.39
N LEU A 238 11.19 6.57 -5.85
CA LEU A 238 11.07 6.79 -4.41
C LEU A 238 10.64 5.47 -3.76
N GLU A 239 11.46 4.96 -2.87
CA GLU A 239 11.13 3.84 -2.00
C GLU A 239 10.72 4.33 -0.62
N PHE A 240 9.55 3.90 -0.17
CA PHE A 240 9.03 4.23 1.15
C PHE A 240 8.74 2.93 1.91
N LYS A 241 9.45 2.71 3.00
CA LYS A 241 9.28 1.55 3.89
C LYS A 241 8.72 2.03 5.21
N ILE A 242 7.67 1.38 5.70
CA ILE A 242 7.00 1.76 6.94
C ILE A 242 6.78 0.54 7.82
N GLY A 243 7.21 0.63 9.08
CA GLY A 243 6.88 -0.32 10.12
C GLY A 243 5.75 0.22 11.00
N LEU A 244 4.85 -0.66 11.42
CA LEU A 244 3.73 -0.35 12.30
C LEU A 244 3.87 -1.03 13.66
N SER A 245 3.25 -0.41 14.68
CA SER A 245 3.09 -0.99 16.02
C SER A 245 1.88 -0.39 16.72
N TYR A 246 1.18 -1.18 17.54
CA TYR A 246 0.18 -0.69 18.49
C TYR A 246 0.77 -0.30 19.86
N VAL A 247 2.11 -0.36 20.03
CA VAL A 247 2.78 -0.16 21.31
C VAL A 247 3.55 1.16 21.33
N SER A 248 4.48 1.37 20.37
CA SER A 248 5.32 2.57 20.31
C SER A 248 5.96 2.77 18.93
N THR A 249 6.51 3.97 18.71
CA THR A 249 7.34 4.26 17.52
C THR A 249 8.65 3.46 17.51
N ASP A 250 9.20 3.13 18.67
CA ASP A 250 10.43 2.32 18.77
C ASP A 250 10.16 0.87 18.37
N ASN A 251 9.00 0.31 18.77
CA ASN A 251 8.58 -0.99 18.29
C ASN A 251 8.27 -0.98 16.78
N ALA A 252 7.69 0.10 16.26
CA ALA A 252 7.48 0.24 14.81
C ALA A 252 8.81 0.25 14.04
N LYS A 253 9.82 0.98 14.57
CA LYS A 253 11.18 0.97 14.04
C LYS A 253 11.81 -0.43 14.09
N GLN A 254 11.72 -1.11 15.23
CA GLN A 254 12.24 -2.47 15.37
C GLN A 254 11.59 -3.46 14.40
N ASN A 255 10.27 -3.36 14.19
CA ASN A 255 9.54 -4.17 13.21
C ASN A 255 10.07 -3.93 11.80
N LEU A 256 10.28 -2.66 11.43
CA LEU A 256 10.85 -2.29 10.13
C LEU A 256 12.25 -2.86 9.93
N GLU A 257 13.13 -2.70 10.91
CA GLU A 257 14.50 -3.20 10.86
C GLU A 257 14.56 -4.73 10.77
N GLN A 258 13.73 -5.43 11.54
CA GLN A 258 13.68 -6.90 11.51
C GLN A 258 13.17 -7.46 10.18
N GLU A 259 12.21 -6.82 9.54
CA GLU A 259 11.53 -7.37 8.39
C GLU A 259 12.08 -6.87 7.04
N LEU A 260 12.57 -5.62 6.97
CA LEU A 260 12.98 -4.99 5.71
C LEU A 260 14.40 -4.42 5.69
N ALA A 261 15.23 -4.61 6.73
CA ALA A 261 16.62 -4.17 6.66
C ALA A 261 17.37 -4.88 5.52
N GLY A 262 18.01 -4.09 4.67
CA GLY A 262 18.80 -4.60 3.54
C GLY A 262 18.01 -5.28 2.42
N LYS A 263 16.67 -5.27 2.48
CA LYS A 263 15.83 -5.83 1.40
C LYS A 263 15.53 -4.79 0.32
N SER A 264 15.63 -5.22 -0.94
CA SER A 264 15.10 -4.51 -2.10
C SER A 264 13.60 -4.73 -2.23
N PHE A 265 12.96 -4.00 -3.12
CA PHE A 265 11.53 -4.17 -3.42
C PHE A 265 11.27 -5.49 -4.17
N ASP A 266 12.20 -5.90 -5.06
CA ASP A 266 12.14 -7.10 -5.89
C ASP A 266 12.62 -8.35 -5.17
#